data_831f8dd2798978fa28bf223291836617
#
_entry.id   831f8dd2798978fa28bf223291836617
#
_cell.length_a   1.000
_cell.length_b   1.000
_cell.length_c   1.000
_cell.angle_alpha   90.00
_cell.angle_beta   90.00
_cell.angle_gamma   90.00
#
_symmetry.space_group_name_H-M   'P 1'
#
loop_
_entity.id
_entity.type
_entity.pdbx_description
1 polymer ?
#
loop_
_entity_poly.entity_id
_entity_poly.type
_entity_poly.pdbx_seq_one_letter_code
_entity_poly.pdbx_strand_id
1 'polypeptide(L)'
;GKTCSAISVAEEMRDYMINTGSTNQIIIVASPNVQENFKFQLFDERKLKLVDGLWNIRACTGNKFIKEINPMNMKGLSRENIIRQIKKIIDTYYKFVGYLEFANYISKKSNIDDHGALIKNEKDKEKIIQKKLRKVFSGRLFIIDEIHNIRITDDNKEKRVADELLKLIKHVNNIRLLLLSGTPMFNS
;
A
#
# COMPACT_ATOMS: atom_id res chain seq x y z
N GLY A 1 -11.27 -1.60 14.25
CA GLY A 1 -11.12 -0.22 13.99
C GLY A 1 -10.85 0.09 12.53
N LYS A 2 -10.42 1.28 12.29
CA LYS A 2 -10.19 1.80 10.94
C LYS A 2 -9.09 1.06 10.20
N THR A 3 -8.02 0.69 10.91
CA THR A 3 -6.91 -0.06 10.32
C THR A 3 -7.38 -1.46 9.89
N CYS A 4 -8.19 -2.12 10.70
CA CYS A 4 -8.73 -3.43 10.32
C CYS A 4 -9.65 -3.35 9.11
N SER A 5 -10.46 -2.29 9.01
CA SER A 5 -11.29 -2.08 7.82
C SER A 5 -10.45 -1.87 6.57
N ALA A 6 -9.38 -1.08 6.68
CA ALA A 6 -8.45 -0.87 5.58
C ALA A 6 -7.73 -2.16 5.18
N ILE A 7 -7.34 -2.97 6.16
CA ILE A 7 -6.71 -4.27 5.91
C ILE A 7 -7.66 -5.21 5.19
N SER A 8 -8.95 -5.20 5.55
CA SER A 8 -9.94 -6.01 4.85
C SER A 8 -10.04 -5.63 3.37
N VAL A 9 -10.07 -4.33 3.06
CA VAL A 9 -10.06 -3.84 1.68
C VAL A 9 -8.79 -4.25 0.96
N ALA A 10 -7.64 -4.10 1.63
CA ALA A 10 -6.33 -4.45 1.06
C ALA A 10 -6.24 -5.95 0.75
N GLU A 11 -6.74 -6.80 1.65
CA GLU A 11 -6.69 -8.25 1.46
C GLU A 11 -7.65 -8.71 0.36
N GLU A 12 -8.80 -8.07 0.20
CA GLU A 12 -9.67 -8.30 -0.96
C GLU A 12 -8.97 -7.95 -2.26
N MET A 13 -8.24 -6.84 -2.27
CA MET A 13 -7.45 -6.44 -3.44
C MET A 13 -6.32 -7.43 -3.70
N ARG A 14 -5.66 -7.92 -2.67
CA ARG A 14 -4.60 -8.93 -2.82
C ARG A 14 -5.16 -10.23 -3.41
N ASP A 15 -6.34 -10.67 -2.97
CA ASP A 15 -7.00 -11.83 -3.55
C ASP A 15 -7.28 -11.63 -5.05
N TYR A 16 -7.76 -10.45 -5.41
CA TYR A 16 -7.99 -10.09 -6.81
C TYR A 16 -6.68 -10.11 -7.61
N MET A 17 -5.61 -9.59 -7.04
CA MET A 17 -4.29 -9.58 -7.69
C MET A 17 -3.77 -10.99 -7.91
N ILE A 18 -3.93 -11.87 -6.94
CA ILE A 18 -3.52 -13.28 -7.06
C ILE A 18 -4.31 -13.95 -8.20
N ASN A 19 -5.62 -13.73 -8.24
CA ASN A 19 -6.49 -14.35 -9.24
C ASN A 19 -6.21 -13.84 -10.67
N THR A 20 -5.80 -12.58 -10.79
CA THR A 20 -5.52 -11.97 -12.11
C THR A 20 -4.04 -12.04 -12.50
N GLY A 21 -3.19 -12.54 -11.62
CA GLY A 21 -1.75 -12.62 -11.86
C GLY A 21 -1.02 -11.28 -11.80
N SER A 22 -1.64 -10.26 -11.19
CA SER A 22 -1.01 -8.94 -11.05
C SER A 22 0.14 -8.99 -10.03
N THR A 23 1.26 -8.38 -10.39
CA THR A 23 2.42 -8.27 -9.51
C THR A 23 2.60 -6.87 -8.92
N ASN A 24 1.65 -5.97 -9.17
CA ASN A 24 1.68 -4.63 -8.61
C ASN A 24 1.43 -4.68 -7.11
N GLN A 25 2.22 -3.90 -6.36
CA GLN A 25 2.06 -3.87 -4.91
C GLN A 25 0.96 -2.90 -4.49
N ILE A 26 0.31 -3.23 -3.36
CA ILE A 26 -0.57 -2.30 -2.64
C ILE A 26 0.34 -1.33 -1.89
N ILE A 27 0.13 -0.03 -2.06
CA ILE A 27 0.99 0.98 -1.45
C ILE A 27 0.31 1.60 -0.25
N ILE A 28 0.99 1.55 0.89
CA ILE A 28 0.54 2.15 2.15
C ILE A 28 1.39 3.39 2.39
N VAL A 29 0.76 4.56 2.38
CA VAL A 29 1.43 5.84 2.55
C VAL A 29 1.09 6.41 3.92
N ALA A 30 2.07 6.50 4.80
CA ALA A 30 1.85 6.93 6.17
C ALA A 30 3.16 7.31 6.86
N SER A 31 3.05 7.96 8.02
CA SER A 31 4.20 8.18 8.89
C SER A 31 4.76 6.86 9.40
N PRO A 32 6.03 6.80 9.83
CA PRO A 32 6.63 5.55 10.31
C PRO A 32 5.83 4.84 11.40
N ASN A 33 5.27 5.58 12.36
CA ASN A 33 4.47 4.99 13.44
C ASN A 33 3.20 4.33 12.91
N VAL A 34 2.52 4.96 11.97
CA VAL A 34 1.31 4.42 11.37
C VAL A 34 1.64 3.22 10.49
N GLN A 35 2.77 3.27 9.76
CA GLN A 35 3.24 2.12 8.98
C GLN A 35 3.46 0.89 9.89
N GLU A 36 4.14 1.07 11.01
CA GLU A 36 4.41 -0.02 11.95
C GLU A 36 3.11 -0.57 12.53
N ASN A 37 2.18 0.31 12.92
CA ASN A 37 0.88 -0.12 13.41
C ASN A 37 0.12 -0.95 12.35
N PHE A 38 0.15 -0.51 11.11
CA PHE A 38 -0.50 -1.25 10.02
C PHE A 38 0.11 -2.63 9.85
N LYS A 39 1.45 -2.73 9.90
CA LYS A 39 2.16 -4.01 9.80
C LYS A 39 1.77 -4.95 10.93
N PHE A 40 1.71 -4.46 12.17
CA PHE A 40 1.31 -5.27 13.32
C PHE A 40 -0.14 -5.72 13.22
N GLN A 41 -1.03 -4.88 12.68
CA GLN A 41 -2.42 -5.26 12.48
C GLN A 41 -2.57 -6.30 11.36
N LEU A 42 -1.70 -6.26 10.35
CA LEU A 42 -1.63 -7.29 9.33
C LEU A 42 -1.14 -8.61 9.91
N PHE A 43 -0.02 -8.56 10.60
CA PHE A 43 0.59 -9.73 11.19
C PHE A 43 1.45 -9.34 12.38
N ASP A 44 1.08 -9.85 13.56
CA ASP A 44 1.85 -9.72 14.79
C ASP A 44 2.29 -11.12 15.20
N GLU A 45 3.58 -11.41 15.02
CA GLU A 45 4.12 -12.75 15.34
C GLU A 45 3.94 -13.14 16.79
N ARG A 46 3.82 -12.16 17.70
CA ARG A 46 3.60 -12.42 19.14
C ARG A 46 2.24 -13.05 19.41
N LYS A 47 1.29 -12.91 18.48
CA LYS A 47 -0.06 -13.45 18.61
C LYS A 47 -0.19 -14.86 18.04
N LEU A 48 0.88 -15.41 17.48
CA LEU A 48 0.88 -16.80 17.03
C LEU A 48 0.79 -17.74 18.23
N LYS A 49 -0.17 -18.65 18.18
CA LYS A 49 -0.38 -19.64 19.22
C LYS A 49 -0.53 -21.02 18.59
N LEU A 50 0.03 -22.02 19.27
CA LEU A 50 -0.11 -23.41 18.84
C LEU A 50 -1.31 -24.01 19.57
N VAL A 51 -2.31 -24.46 18.83
CA VAL A 51 -3.52 -25.09 19.36
C VAL A 51 -3.72 -26.43 18.67
N ASP A 52 -3.66 -27.50 19.45
CA ASP A 52 -3.81 -28.87 18.93
C ASP A 52 -2.86 -29.20 17.78
N GLY A 53 -1.64 -28.68 17.87
CA GLY A 53 -0.59 -28.89 16.85
C GLY A 53 -0.71 -27.98 15.63
N LEU A 54 -1.67 -27.09 15.59
CA LEU A 54 -1.86 -26.13 14.49
C LEU A 54 -1.61 -24.70 14.97
N TRP A 55 -0.95 -23.93 14.12
CA TRP A 55 -0.71 -22.53 14.41
C TRP A 55 -1.98 -21.72 14.15
N ASN A 56 -2.29 -20.82 15.06
CA ASN A 56 -3.43 -19.92 15.00
C ASN A 56 -2.99 -18.50 15.35
N ILE A 57 -3.72 -17.53 14.80
CA ILE A 57 -3.46 -16.14 15.10
C ILE A 57 -4.77 -15.36 15.15
N ARG A 58 -4.89 -14.45 16.14
CA ARG A 58 -5.97 -13.49 16.22
C ARG A 58 -5.48 -12.18 15.60
N ALA A 59 -5.96 -11.89 14.41
CA ALA A 59 -5.63 -10.68 13.68
C ALA A 59 -6.89 -10.16 13.00
N CYS A 60 -6.79 -9.00 12.36
CA CYS A 60 -7.89 -8.44 11.59
C CYS A 60 -8.39 -9.42 10.51
N THR A 61 -7.46 -10.21 9.96
CA THR A 61 -7.76 -11.19 8.90
C THR A 61 -7.99 -12.60 9.45
N GLY A 62 -8.03 -12.76 10.78
CA GLY A 62 -8.11 -14.09 11.38
C GLY A 62 -6.93 -14.97 10.96
N ASN A 63 -7.22 -16.19 10.57
CA ASN A 63 -6.20 -17.17 10.17
C ASN A 63 -5.91 -17.16 8.66
N LYS A 64 -6.25 -16.12 7.94
CA LYS A 64 -6.17 -16.09 6.49
C LYS A 64 -4.76 -16.42 5.96
N PHE A 65 -3.73 -15.78 6.53
CA PHE A 65 -2.34 -16.04 6.11
C PHE A 65 -1.92 -17.48 6.41
N ILE A 66 -2.31 -18.00 7.58
CA ILE A 66 -1.97 -19.36 7.98
C ILE A 66 -2.64 -20.37 7.04
N LYS A 67 -3.90 -20.15 6.70
CA LYS A 67 -4.62 -21.01 5.76
C LYS A 67 -3.99 -20.98 4.37
N GLU A 68 -3.46 -19.83 3.99
CA GLU A 68 -2.81 -19.67 2.68
C GLU A 68 -1.50 -20.46 2.60
N ILE A 69 -0.68 -20.42 3.65
CA ILE A 69 0.61 -21.12 3.66
C ILE A 69 0.50 -22.58 4.09
N ASN A 70 -0.58 -22.95 4.75
CA ASN A 70 -0.81 -24.31 5.22
C ASN A 70 -2.25 -24.76 4.96
N PRO A 71 -2.64 -24.86 3.69
CA PRO A 71 -4.03 -25.23 3.34
C PRO A 71 -4.38 -26.67 3.72
N MET A 72 -3.39 -27.53 3.88
CA MET A 72 -3.60 -28.94 4.23
C MET A 72 -3.65 -29.18 5.73
N ASN A 73 -3.55 -28.15 6.54
CA ASN A 73 -3.57 -28.24 8.02
C ASN A 73 -2.52 -29.22 8.55
N MET A 74 -1.31 -29.12 8.06
CA MET A 74 -0.21 -29.97 8.50
C MET A 74 0.27 -29.54 9.89
N LYS A 75 0.51 -30.52 10.75
CA LYS A 75 1.05 -30.31 12.08
C LYS A 75 2.59 -30.35 12.05
N GLY A 76 3.22 -29.80 13.07
CA GLY A 76 4.68 -29.87 13.22
C GLY A 76 5.45 -28.83 12.47
N LEU A 77 4.79 -27.81 11.92
CA LEU A 77 5.50 -26.70 11.25
C LEU A 77 6.17 -25.82 12.31
N SER A 78 7.40 -25.38 12.01
CA SER A 78 8.13 -24.53 12.94
C SER A 78 7.57 -23.10 12.92
N ARG A 79 7.61 -22.46 14.11
CA ARG A 79 7.16 -21.07 14.26
C ARG A 79 7.95 -20.15 13.31
N GLU A 80 9.24 -20.32 13.23
CA GLU A 80 10.13 -19.50 12.40
C GLU A 80 9.77 -19.61 10.91
N ASN A 81 9.42 -20.81 10.47
CA ASN A 81 9.02 -21.04 9.09
C ASN A 81 7.69 -20.34 8.76
N ILE A 82 6.72 -20.44 9.67
CA ILE A 82 5.42 -19.74 9.53
C ILE A 82 5.64 -18.23 9.43
N ILE A 83 6.43 -17.66 10.35
CA ILE A 83 6.73 -16.23 10.37
C ILE A 83 7.38 -15.80 9.07
N ARG A 84 8.40 -16.53 8.63
CA ARG A 84 9.11 -16.20 7.40
C ARG A 84 8.20 -16.20 6.18
N GLN A 85 7.34 -17.19 6.06
CA GLN A 85 6.44 -17.29 4.91
C GLN A 85 5.40 -16.17 4.91
N ILE A 86 4.83 -15.83 6.07
CA ILE A 86 3.86 -14.73 6.17
C ILE A 86 4.52 -13.39 5.84
N LYS A 87 5.71 -13.14 6.39
CA LYS A 87 6.45 -11.91 6.09
C LYS A 87 6.78 -11.80 4.60
N LYS A 88 7.10 -12.91 3.96
CA LYS A 88 7.37 -12.93 2.52
C LYS A 88 6.12 -12.56 1.71
N ILE A 89 4.95 -13.04 2.11
CA ILE A 89 3.68 -12.67 1.46
C ILE A 89 3.46 -11.16 1.57
N ILE A 90 3.64 -10.62 2.77
CA ILE A 90 3.44 -9.18 3.01
C ILE A 90 4.42 -8.36 2.17
N ASP A 91 5.69 -8.72 2.17
CA ASP A 91 6.70 -8.00 1.39
C ASP A 91 6.44 -8.09 -0.11
N THR A 92 5.87 -9.18 -0.57
CA THR A 92 5.55 -9.38 -1.99
C THR A 92 4.41 -8.47 -2.44
N TYR A 93 3.38 -8.31 -1.63
CA TYR A 93 2.15 -7.62 -2.04
C TYR A 93 1.95 -6.23 -1.47
N TYR A 94 2.73 -5.83 -0.47
CA TYR A 94 2.60 -4.54 0.20
C TYR A 94 3.89 -3.74 0.12
N LYS A 95 3.75 -2.45 -0.10
CA LYS A 95 4.87 -1.51 -0.01
C LYS A 95 4.48 -0.39 0.94
N PHE A 96 5.32 -0.16 1.96
CA PHE A 96 5.10 0.88 2.96
C PHE A 96 6.04 2.04 2.68
N VAL A 97 5.49 3.23 2.52
CA VAL A 97 6.27 4.42 2.18
C VAL A 97 5.81 5.61 3.01
N GLY A 98 6.73 6.56 3.22
CA GLY A 98 6.39 7.85 3.79
C GLY A 98 5.82 8.79 2.72
N TYR A 99 5.32 9.93 3.15
CA TYR A 99 4.69 10.89 2.23
C TYR A 99 5.67 11.43 1.20
N LEU A 100 6.84 11.82 1.63
CA LEU A 100 7.85 12.36 0.74
C LEU A 100 8.39 11.30 -0.22
N GLU A 101 8.58 10.10 0.29
CA GLU A 101 8.99 8.96 -0.53
C GLU A 101 7.95 8.66 -1.60
N PHE A 102 6.67 8.75 -1.26
CA PHE A 102 5.58 8.57 -2.22
C PHE A 102 5.59 9.65 -3.29
N ALA A 103 5.75 10.92 -2.88
CA ALA A 103 5.85 12.04 -3.81
C ALA A 103 7.04 11.86 -4.77
N ASN A 104 8.18 11.44 -4.24
CA ASN A 104 9.38 11.17 -5.04
C ASN A 104 9.14 10.02 -6.01
N TYR A 105 8.42 9.00 -5.58
CA TYR A 105 8.09 7.86 -6.42
C TYR A 105 7.22 8.29 -7.61
N ILE A 106 6.18 9.09 -7.37
CA ILE A 106 5.33 9.63 -8.43
C ILE A 106 6.15 10.50 -9.38
N SER A 107 6.96 11.39 -8.83
CA SER A 107 7.82 12.29 -9.61
C SER A 107 8.76 11.51 -10.52
N LYS A 108 9.42 10.49 -9.97
CA LYS A 108 10.33 9.65 -10.74
C LYS A 108 9.63 8.91 -11.87
N LYS A 109 8.43 8.37 -11.59
CA LYS A 109 7.67 7.60 -12.58
C LYS A 109 7.05 8.48 -13.67
N SER A 110 6.84 9.77 -13.38
CA SER A 110 6.32 10.73 -14.36
C SER A 110 7.42 11.52 -15.07
N ASN A 111 8.68 11.33 -14.66
CA ASN A 111 9.78 12.12 -15.22
C ASN A 111 9.94 11.88 -16.71
N ILE A 112 10.10 12.98 -17.44
CA ILE A 112 10.46 12.96 -18.86
C ILE A 112 11.97 13.11 -18.93
N ASP A 113 12.64 12.10 -19.49
CA ASP A 113 14.09 12.09 -19.61
C ASP A 113 14.58 13.08 -20.69
N ASP A 114 15.85 12.98 -21.08
CA ASP A 114 16.47 13.90 -22.06
C ASP A 114 15.70 13.95 -23.39
N HIS A 115 14.98 12.91 -23.76
CA HIS A 115 14.14 12.89 -24.94
C HIS A 115 12.96 13.86 -24.81
N GLY A 116 12.50 14.07 -23.58
CA GLY A 116 11.44 15.04 -23.32
C GLY A 116 11.85 16.47 -23.58
N ALA A 117 13.14 16.80 -23.50
CA ALA A 117 13.65 18.12 -23.80
C ALA A 117 13.45 18.51 -25.28
N LEU A 118 13.30 17.53 -26.16
CA LEU A 118 13.03 17.77 -27.57
C LEU A 118 11.55 18.00 -27.87
N ILE A 119 10.68 17.73 -26.92
CA ILE A 119 9.24 17.89 -27.07
C ILE A 119 8.86 19.30 -26.65
N LYS A 120 8.53 20.15 -27.66
CA LYS A 120 8.21 21.54 -27.41
C LYS A 120 6.75 21.78 -27.05
N ASN A 121 5.86 20.82 -27.33
CA ASN A 121 4.43 20.97 -27.13
C ASN A 121 4.03 20.44 -25.74
N GLU A 122 3.41 21.29 -24.93
CA GLU A 122 2.94 20.92 -23.59
C GLU A 122 1.92 19.78 -23.62
N LYS A 123 1.08 19.74 -24.65
CA LYS A 123 0.10 18.66 -24.78
C LYS A 123 0.77 17.31 -25.00
N ASP A 124 1.85 17.27 -25.75
CA ASP A 124 2.60 16.05 -26.00
C ASP A 124 3.33 15.59 -24.73
N LYS A 125 3.87 16.54 -23.97
CA LYS A 125 4.48 16.23 -22.66
C LYS A 125 3.46 15.63 -21.71
N GLU A 126 2.25 16.21 -21.63
CA GLU A 126 1.18 15.70 -20.78
C GLU A 126 0.77 14.28 -21.19
N LYS A 127 0.69 14.00 -22.48
CA LYS A 127 0.36 12.65 -22.96
C LYS A 127 1.41 11.63 -22.54
N ILE A 128 2.69 11.99 -22.59
CA ILE A 128 3.79 11.13 -22.17
C ILE A 128 3.72 10.87 -20.66
N ILE A 129 3.51 11.92 -19.88
CA ILE A 129 3.36 11.81 -18.42
C ILE A 129 2.17 10.90 -18.09
N GLN A 130 1.04 11.10 -18.74
CA GLN A 130 -0.16 10.30 -18.56
C GLN A 130 0.11 8.82 -18.87
N LYS A 131 0.77 8.54 -19.97
CA LYS A 131 1.10 7.18 -20.38
C LYS A 131 2.02 6.52 -19.35
N LYS A 132 3.04 7.22 -18.88
CA LYS A 132 3.98 6.72 -17.87
C LYS A 132 3.29 6.43 -16.55
N LEU A 133 2.45 7.35 -16.07
CA LEU A 133 1.73 7.19 -14.80
C LEU A 133 0.70 6.05 -14.89
N ARG A 134 -0.03 5.96 -15.98
CA ARG A 134 -1.01 4.89 -16.18
C ARG A 134 -0.35 3.52 -16.20
N LYS A 135 0.83 3.42 -16.77
CA LYS A 135 1.56 2.15 -16.82
C LYS A 135 1.88 1.61 -15.43
N VAL A 136 2.24 2.51 -14.50
CA VAL A 136 2.67 2.14 -13.15
C VAL A 136 1.51 2.05 -12.17
N PHE A 137 0.54 2.95 -12.27
CA PHE A 137 -0.46 3.16 -11.23
C PHE A 137 -1.87 2.68 -11.56
N SER A 138 -2.18 2.37 -12.81
CA SER A 138 -3.53 1.93 -13.18
C SER A 138 -3.94 0.66 -12.43
N GLY A 139 -5.13 0.68 -11.88
CA GLY A 139 -5.70 -0.47 -11.20
C GLY A 139 -5.08 -0.78 -9.85
N ARG A 140 -4.14 0.02 -9.36
CA ARG A 140 -3.51 -0.21 -8.07
C ARG A 140 -4.29 0.39 -6.92
N LEU A 141 -4.17 -0.22 -5.76
CA LEU A 141 -4.74 0.30 -4.53
C LEU A 141 -3.68 1.07 -3.75
N PHE A 142 -4.07 2.27 -3.31
CA PHE A 142 -3.26 3.11 -2.44
C PHE A 142 -4.05 3.37 -1.18
N ILE A 143 -3.47 3.09 -0.03
CA ILE A 143 -4.04 3.42 1.27
C ILE A 143 -3.19 4.53 1.85
N ILE A 144 -3.77 5.70 2.03
CA ILE A 144 -3.06 6.90 2.43
C ILE A 144 -3.63 7.37 3.75
N ASP A 145 -2.76 7.50 4.75
CA ASP A 145 -3.12 8.17 5.99
C ASP A 145 -3.37 9.65 5.66
N GLU A 146 -4.36 10.26 6.30
CA GLU A 146 -4.77 11.61 5.93
C GLU A 146 -3.63 12.61 5.98
N ILE A 147 -3.56 13.42 4.92
CA ILE A 147 -2.46 14.38 4.73
C ILE A 147 -2.40 15.40 5.85
N HIS A 148 -3.53 15.77 6.46
CA HIS A 148 -3.51 16.72 7.57
C HIS A 148 -2.82 16.18 8.82
N ASN A 149 -2.59 14.86 8.90
CA ASN A 149 -1.79 14.26 9.96
C ASN A 149 -0.30 14.47 9.74
N ILE A 150 0.08 14.98 8.59
CA ILE A 150 1.47 15.32 8.31
C ILE A 150 1.79 16.60 9.08
N ARG A 151 2.47 16.46 10.19
CA ARG A 151 2.98 17.60 10.93
C ARG A 151 4.26 18.05 10.27
N ILE A 152 4.12 18.66 9.13
CA ILE A 152 5.26 19.17 8.41
C ILE A 152 5.38 20.65 8.76
N THR A 153 6.50 20.99 9.38
CA THR A 153 6.87 22.37 9.63
C THR A 153 7.37 23.06 8.37
N ASP A 154 7.47 22.31 7.27
CA ASP A 154 7.95 22.81 6.00
C ASP A 154 6.80 22.79 4.98
N ASP A 155 6.23 23.97 4.73
CA ASP A 155 5.12 24.14 3.78
C ASP A 155 5.46 23.66 2.38
N ASN A 156 6.74 23.70 2.00
CA ASN A 156 7.17 23.25 0.67
C ASN A 156 7.04 21.74 0.51
N LYS A 157 7.30 20.97 1.57
CA LYS A 157 7.15 19.52 1.52
C LYS A 157 5.70 19.10 1.41
N GLU A 158 4.83 19.72 2.20
CA GLU A 158 3.40 19.45 2.16
C GLU A 158 2.82 19.80 0.79
N LYS A 159 3.19 20.95 0.25
CA LYS A 159 2.77 21.38 -1.06
C LYS A 159 3.23 20.40 -2.14
N ARG A 160 4.47 19.92 -2.05
CA ARG A 160 5.02 18.98 -3.02
C ARG A 160 4.26 17.65 -3.02
N VAL A 161 3.94 17.12 -1.83
CA VAL A 161 3.18 15.89 -1.69
C VAL A 161 1.79 16.07 -2.31
N ALA A 162 1.12 17.18 -2.00
CA ALA A 162 -0.19 17.47 -2.55
C ALA A 162 -0.16 17.62 -4.07
N ASP A 163 0.83 18.31 -4.61
CA ASP A 163 0.97 18.52 -6.04
C ASP A 163 1.18 17.22 -6.79
N GLU A 164 2.03 16.34 -6.26
CA GLU A 164 2.29 15.04 -6.87
C GLU A 164 1.06 14.14 -6.82
N LEU A 165 0.34 14.15 -5.71
CA LEU A 165 -0.90 13.38 -5.57
C LEU A 165 -1.96 13.87 -6.54
N LEU A 166 -2.13 15.18 -6.70
CA LEU A 166 -3.07 15.75 -7.65
C LEU A 166 -2.71 15.39 -9.09
N LYS A 167 -1.42 15.42 -9.41
CA LYS A 167 -0.94 14.98 -10.72
C LYS A 167 -1.32 13.54 -11.00
N LEU A 168 -1.13 12.66 -10.02
CA LEU A 168 -1.50 11.25 -10.13
C LEU A 168 -3.00 11.08 -10.37
N ILE A 169 -3.82 11.75 -9.59
CA ILE A 169 -5.29 11.68 -9.71
C ILE A 169 -5.76 12.23 -11.05
N LYS A 170 -5.15 13.30 -11.52
CA LYS A 170 -5.49 13.92 -12.81
C LYS A 170 -5.25 12.96 -13.98
N HIS A 171 -4.15 12.21 -13.96
CA HIS A 171 -3.72 11.43 -15.11
C HIS A 171 -4.12 9.95 -15.07
N VAL A 172 -4.48 9.41 -13.91
CA VAL A 172 -4.82 7.99 -13.77
C VAL A 172 -6.28 7.84 -13.34
N ASN A 173 -7.12 7.39 -14.26
CA ASN A 173 -8.57 7.33 -14.03
C ASN A 173 -9.03 6.17 -13.19
N ASN A 174 -8.33 5.04 -13.21
CA ASN A 174 -8.74 3.82 -12.52
C ASN A 174 -7.86 3.51 -11.31
N ILE A 175 -7.43 4.54 -10.62
CA ILE A 175 -6.70 4.39 -9.36
C ILE A 175 -7.71 4.15 -8.23
N ARG A 176 -7.38 3.24 -7.32
CA ARG A 176 -8.19 2.98 -6.13
C ARG A 176 -7.51 3.61 -4.94
N LEU A 177 -8.19 4.57 -4.32
CA LEU A 177 -7.65 5.36 -3.23
C LEU A 177 -8.51 5.16 -1.98
N LEU A 178 -7.88 4.72 -0.89
CA LEU A 178 -8.53 4.60 0.40
C LEU A 178 -7.81 5.50 1.39
N LEU A 179 -8.56 6.40 2.03
CA LEU A 179 -8.00 7.30 3.03
C LEU A 179 -8.22 6.72 4.43
N LEU A 180 -7.15 6.66 5.21
CA LEU A 180 -7.22 6.31 6.62
C LEU A 180 -7.53 7.57 7.40
N SER A 181 -8.74 7.67 7.93
CA SER A 181 -9.12 8.80 8.75
C SER A 181 -8.83 8.49 10.22
N GLY A 182 -7.93 9.25 10.82
CA GLY A 182 -7.57 9.10 12.22
C GLY A 182 -8.65 9.59 13.17
N THR A 183 -9.45 10.55 12.73
CA THR A 183 -10.56 11.08 13.50
C THR A 183 -11.79 11.14 12.64
N PRO A 184 -12.94 10.95 13.22
CA PRO A 184 -14.17 11.08 12.49
C PRO A 184 -14.27 12.48 11.91
N MET A 185 -14.22 12.57 10.64
CA MET A 185 -14.19 13.84 9.94
C MET A 185 -15.52 14.51 9.86
N PHE A 186 -16.51 13.79 10.24
CA PHE A 186 -17.79 14.31 10.23
C PHE A 186 -18.08 15.29 11.26
N ASN A 187 -17.16 15.60 12.03
CA ASN A 187 -17.33 16.68 12.96
C ASN A 187 -17.39 18.01 12.28
N SER A 188 -17.24 17.97 11.05
CA SER A 188 -17.53 19.16 10.28
C SER A 188 -19.00 19.26 10.04
#